data_b4d13668aef5665ffc1bf1c434bb4bae
#
_entry.id   b4d13668aef5665ffc1bf1c434bb4bae
#
_cell.length_a   1.000
_cell.length_b   1.000
_cell.length_c   1.000
_cell.angle_alpha   90.00
_cell.angle_beta   90.00
_cell.angle_gamma   90.00
#
_symmetry.space_group_name_H-M   'P 1'
#
loop_
_entity.id
_entity.type
_entity.pdbx_description
1 polymer ?
#
loop_
_entity_poly.entity_id
_entity_poly.type
_entity_poly.pdbx_seq_one_letter_code
_entity_poly.pdbx_strand_id
1 'polypeptide(L)'
;MKILLKNRSLLQISGSDSEFFLQNQFSNDITKISGLEIQLNAYCQHQGKIIGLLWVMRYEGNFLLSFPSDLLEVIKSRLQMFVIMSNVYIEDISDSFSQIGLIDEKKSNAYKINN
;
A
#
# COMPACT_ATOMS: atom_id res chain seq x y z
N MET A 1 7.82 17.28 -13.04
CA MET A 1 7.64 18.05 -11.79
C MET A 1 7.67 17.08 -10.60
N LYS A 2 8.42 17.44 -9.57
CA LYS A 2 8.49 16.67 -8.33
C LYS A 2 7.68 17.38 -7.25
N ILE A 3 6.82 16.62 -6.57
CA ILE A 3 6.02 17.15 -5.46
C ILE A 3 6.27 16.27 -4.25
N LEU A 4 6.73 16.89 -3.15
CA LEU A 4 6.85 16.18 -1.89
C LEU A 4 5.44 15.92 -1.34
N LEU A 5 5.10 14.64 -1.19
CA LEU A 5 3.78 14.25 -0.68
C LEU A 5 3.83 14.30 0.84
N LYS A 6 3.12 15.27 1.40
CA LYS A 6 2.94 15.42 2.85
C LYS A 6 1.63 14.76 3.23
N ASN A 7 1.51 14.42 4.51
CA ASN A 7 0.29 13.80 5.06
C ASN A 7 -0.06 12.46 4.40
N ARG A 8 0.96 11.72 4.00
CA ARG A 8 0.79 10.35 3.54
C ARG A 8 1.52 9.39 4.45
N SER A 9 0.87 8.28 4.73
CA SER A 9 1.45 7.20 5.53
C SER A 9 1.89 6.06 4.63
N LEU A 10 2.81 5.25 5.15
CA LEU A 10 3.36 4.11 4.43
C LEU A 10 3.38 2.92 5.40
N LEU A 11 2.65 1.86 5.05
CA LEU A 11 2.68 0.61 5.79
C LEU A 11 3.46 -0.43 5.02
N GLN A 12 4.30 -1.19 5.72
CA GLN A 12 4.95 -2.36 5.15
C GLN A 12 4.21 -3.61 5.58
N ILE A 13 3.88 -4.45 4.60
CA ILE A 13 3.22 -5.72 4.83
C ILE A 13 4.21 -6.82 4.47
N SER A 14 4.57 -7.64 5.45
CA SER A 14 5.55 -8.72 5.26
C SER A 14 4.98 -10.04 5.76
N GLY A 15 5.74 -11.11 5.54
CA GLY A 15 5.34 -12.46 5.92
C GLY A 15 4.97 -13.30 4.72
N SER A 16 5.04 -14.62 4.88
CA SER A 16 4.84 -15.55 3.76
C SER A 16 3.43 -15.52 3.20
N ASP A 17 2.45 -15.07 3.99
CA ASP A 17 1.04 -15.02 3.57
C ASP A 17 0.62 -13.63 3.09
N SER A 18 1.56 -12.68 2.96
CA SER A 18 1.21 -11.28 2.67
C SER A 18 0.48 -11.10 1.34
N GLU A 19 0.95 -11.76 0.27
CA GLU A 19 0.30 -11.63 -1.03
C GLU A 19 -1.14 -12.15 -1.01
N PHE A 20 -1.33 -13.35 -0.49
CA PHE A 20 -2.65 -13.96 -0.36
C PHE A 20 -3.57 -13.10 0.51
N PHE A 21 -3.04 -12.59 1.63
CA PHE A 21 -3.79 -11.74 2.54
C PHE A 21 -4.27 -10.46 1.84
N LEU A 22 -3.35 -9.75 1.17
CA LEU A 22 -3.70 -8.51 0.51
C LEU A 22 -4.65 -8.73 -0.68
N GLN A 23 -4.51 -9.84 -1.38
CA GLN A 23 -5.40 -10.20 -2.47
C GLN A 23 -6.86 -10.30 -2.01
N ASN A 24 -7.06 -10.74 -0.77
CA ASN A 24 -8.40 -10.84 -0.19
C ASN A 24 -8.92 -9.53 0.39
N GLN A 25 -8.08 -8.50 0.51
CA GLN A 25 -8.45 -7.22 1.11
C GLN A 25 -8.78 -6.16 0.07
N PHE A 26 -8.12 -6.19 -1.08
CA PHE A 26 -8.13 -5.07 -2.02
C PHE A 26 -8.85 -5.41 -3.32
N SER A 27 -9.21 -4.34 -4.07
CA SER A 27 -10.06 -4.46 -5.25
C SER A 27 -9.34 -5.00 -6.49
N ASN A 28 -8.04 -4.74 -6.61
CA ASN A 28 -7.26 -5.17 -7.77
C ASN A 28 -6.47 -6.45 -7.50
N ASP A 29 -5.97 -7.04 -8.58
CA ASP A 29 -5.18 -8.26 -8.50
C ASP A 29 -3.74 -7.95 -8.09
N ILE A 30 -3.45 -8.15 -6.82
CA ILE A 30 -2.14 -7.89 -6.21
C ILE A 30 -1.04 -8.74 -6.87
N THR A 31 -1.38 -9.94 -7.34
CA THR A 31 -0.41 -10.84 -7.94
C THR A 31 0.18 -10.31 -9.25
N LYS A 32 -0.50 -9.36 -9.88
CA LYS A 32 -0.07 -8.76 -11.14
C LYS A 32 0.93 -7.62 -10.99
N ILE A 33 1.18 -7.18 -9.77
CA ILE A 33 2.17 -6.13 -9.53
C ILE A 33 3.56 -6.71 -9.78
N SER A 34 4.32 -6.12 -10.69
CA SER A 34 5.67 -6.59 -11.00
C SER A 34 6.67 -5.44 -11.02
N GLY A 35 7.92 -5.76 -10.69
CA GLY A 35 9.01 -4.81 -10.74
C GLY A 35 8.74 -3.57 -9.89
N LEU A 36 8.85 -2.41 -10.51
CA LEU A 36 8.67 -1.12 -9.86
C LEU A 36 7.28 -0.53 -10.07
N GLU A 37 6.32 -1.35 -10.48
CA GLU A 37 4.95 -0.88 -10.73
C GLU A 37 4.24 -0.48 -9.45
N ILE A 38 3.38 0.53 -9.56
CA ILE A 38 2.46 0.95 -8.52
C ILE A 38 1.05 0.64 -8.98
N GLN A 39 0.28 -0.03 -8.13
CA GLN A 39 -1.09 -0.39 -8.45
C GLN A 39 -2.06 0.37 -7.53
N LEU A 40 -3.05 1.03 -8.12
CA LEU A 40 -4.10 1.69 -7.36
C LEU A 40 -5.15 0.66 -6.92
N ASN A 41 -5.49 0.69 -5.65
CA ASN A 41 -6.49 -0.20 -5.07
C ASN A 41 -7.51 0.60 -4.26
N ALA A 42 -8.72 0.08 -4.22
CA ALA A 42 -9.73 0.54 -3.28
C ALA A 42 -9.80 -0.45 -2.12
N TYR A 43 -9.85 0.08 -0.90
CA TYR A 43 -10.12 -0.72 0.28
C TYR A 43 -11.57 -0.50 0.67
N CYS A 44 -12.36 -1.56 0.62
CA CYS A 44 -13.80 -1.48 0.81
C CYS A 44 -14.24 -2.16 2.08
N GLN A 45 -15.31 -1.64 2.67
CA GLN A 45 -16.03 -2.30 3.75
C GLN A 45 -16.88 -3.45 3.20
N HIS A 46 -17.35 -4.27 4.10
CA HIS A 46 -18.21 -5.43 3.86
C HIS A 46 -19.41 -5.12 2.97
N GLN A 47 -19.94 -3.91 3.03
CA GLN A 47 -21.13 -3.49 2.28
C GLN A 47 -20.80 -2.72 0.99
N GLY A 48 -19.56 -2.79 0.55
CA GLY A 48 -19.13 -2.14 -0.68
C GLY A 48 -18.77 -0.67 -0.54
N LYS A 49 -18.84 -0.09 0.65
CA LYS A 49 -18.40 1.29 0.87
C LYS A 49 -16.88 1.36 0.82
N ILE A 50 -16.36 2.34 0.07
CA ILE A 50 -14.91 2.56 -0.01
C ILE A 50 -14.45 3.26 1.26
N ILE A 51 -13.50 2.65 1.96
CA ILE A 51 -12.81 3.25 3.10
C ILE A 51 -11.78 4.26 2.60
N GLY A 52 -11.05 3.90 1.54
CA GLY A 52 -10.07 4.76 0.96
C GLY A 52 -9.40 4.13 -0.26
N LEU A 53 -8.68 4.96 -0.99
CA LEU A 53 -7.85 4.53 -2.10
C LEU A 53 -6.41 4.49 -1.62
N LEU A 54 -5.67 3.48 -2.08
CA LEU A 54 -4.28 3.34 -1.70
C LEU A 54 -3.46 2.81 -2.87
N TRP A 55 -2.17 3.12 -2.83
CA TRP A 55 -1.20 2.61 -3.79
C TRP A 55 -0.48 1.42 -3.19
N VAL A 56 -0.38 0.35 -3.97
CA VAL A 56 0.31 -0.88 -3.56
C VAL A 56 1.51 -1.10 -4.46
N MET A 57 2.64 -1.44 -3.87
CA MET A 57 3.88 -1.71 -4.59
C MET A 57 4.66 -2.82 -3.90
N ARG A 58 5.54 -3.50 -4.65
CA ARG A 58 6.45 -4.50 -4.08
C ARG A 58 7.77 -3.84 -3.71
N TYR A 59 8.34 -4.25 -2.59
CA TYR A 59 9.63 -3.75 -2.14
C TYR A 59 10.34 -4.82 -1.33
N GLU A 60 11.50 -5.28 -1.82
CA GLU A 60 12.35 -6.26 -1.13
C GLU A 60 11.58 -7.51 -0.65
N GLY A 61 10.72 -8.04 -1.52
CA GLY A 61 9.93 -9.22 -1.20
C GLY A 61 8.69 -8.95 -0.34
N ASN A 62 8.49 -7.71 0.06
CA ASN A 62 7.33 -7.29 0.84
C ASN A 62 6.43 -6.39 0.02
N PHE A 63 5.37 -5.88 0.63
CA PHE A 63 4.48 -4.90 0.02
C PHE A 63 4.51 -3.60 0.80
N LEU A 64 4.41 -2.49 0.07
CA LEU A 64 4.23 -1.17 0.66
C LEU A 64 2.86 -0.65 0.26
N LEU A 65 2.15 -0.07 1.23
CA LEU A 65 0.86 0.56 1.04
C LEU A 65 0.99 2.04 1.33
N SER A 66 0.67 2.89 0.34
CA SER A 66 0.72 4.35 0.49
C SER A 66 -0.69 4.92 0.42
N PHE A 67 -1.06 5.75 1.39
CA PHE A 67 -2.39 6.32 1.49
C PHE A 67 -2.35 7.60 2.34
N PRO A 68 -3.42 8.41 2.31
CA PRO A 68 -3.48 9.61 3.17
C PRO A 68 -3.39 9.27 4.66
N SER A 69 -2.62 10.05 5.41
CA SER A 69 -2.34 9.77 6.83
C SER A 69 -3.56 9.79 7.73
N ASP A 70 -4.61 10.52 7.37
CA ASP A 70 -5.84 10.54 8.15
C ASP A 70 -6.58 9.19 8.09
N LEU A 71 -6.20 8.30 7.17
CA LEU A 71 -6.75 6.95 7.08
C LEU A 71 -5.90 5.89 7.82
N LEU A 72 -4.76 6.30 8.41
CA LEU A 72 -3.82 5.34 8.99
C LEU A 72 -4.46 4.45 10.05
N GLU A 73 -5.14 5.05 11.00
CA GLU A 73 -5.73 4.28 12.10
C GLU A 73 -6.79 3.30 11.62
N VAL A 74 -7.68 3.73 10.73
CA VAL A 74 -8.76 2.86 10.26
C VAL A 74 -8.20 1.73 9.38
N ILE A 75 -7.26 2.04 8.48
CA ILE A 75 -6.69 1.01 7.59
C ILE A 75 -5.87 0.01 8.40
N LYS A 76 -4.98 0.49 9.26
CA LYS A 76 -4.14 -0.38 10.07
C LYS A 76 -4.96 -1.29 10.98
N SER A 77 -5.94 -0.73 11.65
CA SER A 77 -6.80 -1.49 12.57
C SER A 77 -7.59 -2.57 11.84
N ARG A 78 -8.14 -2.24 10.67
CA ARG A 78 -8.90 -3.22 9.89
C ARG A 78 -8.02 -4.34 9.35
N LEU A 79 -6.85 -3.99 8.83
CA LEU A 79 -5.92 -5.02 8.34
C LEU A 79 -5.50 -5.95 9.49
N GLN A 80 -5.18 -5.40 10.65
CA GLN A 80 -4.78 -6.20 11.79
C GLN A 80 -5.90 -7.11 12.28
N MET A 81 -7.15 -6.67 12.18
CA MET A 81 -8.29 -7.48 12.58
C MET A 81 -8.39 -8.76 11.73
N PHE A 82 -7.97 -8.72 10.46
CA PHE A 82 -8.06 -9.86 9.55
C PHE A 82 -6.80 -10.70 9.45
N VAL A 83 -5.74 -10.34 10.17
CA VAL A 83 -4.45 -11.09 10.14
C VAL A 83 -4.52 -12.39 10.93
N ILE A 84 -5.60 -12.67 11.62
CA ILE A 84 -5.73 -13.83 12.52
C ILE A 84 -5.29 -15.11 11.80
N MET A 85 -4.34 -15.82 12.42
CA MET A 85 -3.80 -17.11 11.94
C MET A 85 -3.07 -17.05 10.60
N SER A 86 -2.72 -15.85 10.12
CA SER A 86 -1.92 -15.66 8.92
C SER A 86 -0.50 -15.24 9.29
N ASN A 87 0.48 -15.65 8.50
CA ASN A 87 1.85 -15.19 8.68
C ASN A 87 2.03 -13.86 7.97
N VAL A 88 1.51 -12.80 8.60
CA VAL A 88 1.50 -11.44 8.07
C VAL A 88 1.88 -10.48 9.17
N TYR A 89 2.77 -9.55 8.87
CA TYR A 89 3.20 -8.49 9.80
C TYR A 89 2.94 -7.14 9.16
N ILE A 90 2.40 -6.21 9.94
CA ILE A 90 2.04 -4.86 9.49
C ILE A 90 2.87 -3.87 10.28
N GLU A 91 3.64 -3.04 9.60
CA GLU A 91 4.52 -2.07 10.23
C GLU A 91 4.35 -0.69 9.60
N ASP A 92 4.21 0.32 10.45
CA ASP A 92 4.16 1.71 9.99
C ASP A 92 5.60 2.20 9.80
N ILE A 93 5.99 2.41 8.55
CA ILE A 93 7.33 2.88 8.20
C ILE A 93 7.30 4.29 7.63
N SER A 94 6.25 5.05 7.93
CA SER A 94 6.07 6.40 7.38
C SER A 94 7.27 7.32 7.65
N ASP A 95 7.91 7.18 8.80
CA ASP A 95 9.03 8.02 9.17
C ASP A 95 10.36 7.60 8.51
N SER A 96 10.40 6.43 7.90
CA SER A 96 11.61 5.90 7.26
C SER A 96 11.77 6.36 5.81
N PHE A 97 10.73 6.90 5.20
CA PHE A 97 10.73 7.27 3.79
C PHE A 97 10.01 8.59 3.56
N SER A 98 10.51 9.33 2.58
CA SER A 98 9.77 10.47 2.02
C SER A 98 9.06 10.01 0.75
N GLN A 99 7.82 10.43 0.58
CA GLN A 99 7.04 10.11 -0.60
C GLN A 99 6.99 11.31 -1.52
N ILE A 100 7.38 11.11 -2.78
CA ILE A 100 7.48 12.17 -3.77
C ILE A 100 6.63 11.77 -4.97
N GLY A 101 5.72 12.65 -5.37
CA GLY A 101 4.98 12.49 -6.60
C GLY A 101 5.75 13.04 -7.78
N LEU A 102 5.89 12.25 -8.84
CA LEU A 102 6.45 12.71 -10.11
C LEU A 102 5.31 12.84 -11.11
N ILE A 103 5.18 14.02 -11.67
CA ILE A 103 4.18 14.26 -12.72
C ILE A 103 4.90 14.20 -14.06
N ASP A 104 4.64 13.12 -14.80
CA ASP A 104 5.17 12.91 -16.13
C ASP A 104 4.13 12.15 -16.95
N GLU A 105 3.58 12.80 -17.97
CA GLU A 105 2.50 12.25 -18.78
C GLU A 105 2.93 11.06 -19.63
N LYS A 106 4.22 10.82 -19.78
CA LYS A 106 4.77 9.79 -20.66
C LYS A 106 5.15 8.50 -19.93
N LYS A 107 5.02 8.46 -18.60
CA LYS A 107 5.45 7.31 -17.82
C LYS A 107 4.28 6.56 -17.22
N SER A 108 4.38 5.24 -17.25
CA SER A 108 3.47 4.39 -16.48
C SER A 108 3.68 4.58 -14.98
N ASN A 109 2.71 4.11 -14.18
CA ASN A 109 2.79 4.18 -12.73
C ASN A 109 3.92 3.29 -12.21
N ALA A 110 4.95 3.91 -11.66
CA ALA A 110 6.08 3.22 -11.09
C ALA A 110 6.63 3.98 -9.89
N TYR A 111 7.38 3.29 -9.05
CA TYR A 111 8.02 3.93 -7.92
C TYR A 111 9.54 3.77 -7.98
N LYS A 112 10.23 4.65 -7.27
CA LYS A 112 11.68 4.58 -7.10
C LYS A 112 12.02 4.88 -5.65
N ILE A 113 12.87 4.06 -5.07
CA ILE A 113 13.33 4.26 -3.70
C ILE A 113 14.77 4.75 -3.74
N ASN A 114 14.98 5.90 -3.15
CA ASN A 114 16.31 6.50 -2.97
C ASN A 114 16.65 6.45 -1.48
N ASN A 115 17.72 5.78 -1.18
CA ASN A 115 18.23 5.75 0.19
C ASN A 115 19.24 6.87 0.40
#